data_7d8a7686e9933fdc2757be2f8706c97f
#
_entry.id   7d8a7686e9933fdc2757be2f8706c97f
#
_cell.length_a   1.000
_cell.length_b   1.000
_cell.length_c   1.000
_cell.angle_alpha   90.00
_cell.angle_beta   90.00
_cell.angle_gamma   90.00
#
_symmetry.space_group_name_H-M   'P 1'
#
loop_
_entity.id
_entity.type
_entity.pdbx_description
1 polymer ?
#
loop_
_entity_poly.entity_id
_entity_poly.type
_entity_poly.pdbx_seq_one_letter_code
_entity_poly.pdbx_strand_id
1 'polypeptide(L)'
;MDIGIKGYITKTPPMGGEIKKEAEDFYVEEILKLDFAEDGNFAIIKVEKRNWETLKFVRSLSKSLGISQKRISFAGTKDKRALTVQFFSISGLKKEEIAKITIKDTKIEFLGYSRREIKLGDLLGNLFKIRVVGTKNGEIFEETKNELAEKGIPNFFGEQRFGTRGITHEVGKLILQKNYSEAFWTFVGKPSEREGEELRKIRSELWVSRDPLYGLKELPRHLIYERTLLQKLREGKTEEKALLSLPKTLKMMFVHAYQSYIFNRLLSQRIEDFGELKTVMENDWACYITYKTKKPSFVDYTKIGANKSRVEFLIREGFATLALPLVGYDTELGGWSRIALEFLAEDNLDISSFKTDHKEFSSSGSYRSAGLPLSITELKFSGDVFEFYLPAGCYGTVLLREFIKSK
;
A
#
# COMPACT_ATOMS: atom_id res chain seq x y z
N MET A 1 0.31 -11.61 12.63
CA MET A 1 0.29 -11.70 11.15
C MET A 1 1.72 -11.63 10.63
N ASP A 2 2.16 -12.65 9.95
CA ASP A 2 3.45 -12.60 9.25
C ASP A 2 3.28 -11.89 7.89
N ILE A 3 3.96 -10.78 7.71
CA ILE A 3 4.01 -10.01 6.46
C ILE A 3 5.46 -9.87 5.95
N GLY A 4 6.35 -10.74 6.43
CA GLY A 4 7.76 -10.77 6.04
C GLY A 4 8.64 -9.72 6.71
N ILE A 5 8.14 -8.95 7.68
CA ILE A 5 8.92 -7.93 8.40
C ILE A 5 9.52 -8.55 9.67
N LYS A 6 10.84 -8.51 9.80
CA LYS A 6 11.56 -8.95 10.99
C LYS A 6 12.35 -7.79 11.63
N GLY A 7 12.33 -7.72 12.96
CA GLY A 7 13.12 -6.75 13.73
C GLY A 7 12.85 -5.27 13.42
N TYR A 8 13.71 -4.42 13.90
CA TYR A 8 13.74 -2.98 13.68
C TYR A 8 15.15 -2.58 13.24
N ILE A 9 15.26 -1.53 12.40
CA ILE A 9 16.57 -1.00 12.04
C ILE A 9 17.18 -0.15 13.17
N THR A 10 16.33 0.45 13.98
CA THR A 10 16.73 1.24 15.16
C THR A 10 16.87 0.36 16.40
N LYS A 11 17.86 0.66 17.25
CA LYS A 11 18.14 -0.06 18.51
C LYS A 11 17.60 0.67 19.75
N THR A 12 17.08 1.88 19.59
CA THR A 12 16.51 2.67 20.66
C THR A 12 15.35 1.94 21.35
N PRO A 13 15.06 2.25 22.62
CA PRO A 13 13.87 1.73 23.32
C PRO A 13 12.57 2.13 22.60
N PRO A 14 11.45 1.41 22.82
CA PRO A 14 10.15 1.81 22.29
C PRO A 14 9.63 3.08 22.96
N MET A 15 9.12 4.02 22.16
CA MET A 15 8.31 5.13 22.68
C MET A 15 6.93 4.65 23.16
N GLY A 16 6.48 3.49 22.69
CA GLY A 16 5.16 2.95 22.97
C GLY A 16 4.03 3.79 22.38
N GLY A 17 2.81 3.55 22.87
CA GLY A 17 1.61 4.28 22.44
C GLY A 17 0.79 3.54 21.40
N GLU A 18 -0.40 4.10 21.13
CA GLU A 18 -1.39 3.53 20.20
C GLU A 18 -1.81 4.57 19.15
N ILE A 19 -1.91 4.12 17.90
CA ILE A 19 -2.37 4.92 16.76
C ILE A 19 -3.87 4.69 16.56
N LYS A 20 -4.59 5.70 16.05
CA LYS A 20 -5.97 5.59 15.57
C LYS A 20 -7.01 5.22 16.65
N LYS A 21 -7.00 5.88 17.77
CA LYS A 21 -8.15 5.83 18.68
C LYS A 21 -9.37 6.48 18.04
N GLU A 22 -9.20 7.71 17.53
CA GLU A 22 -10.22 8.45 16.78
C GLU A 22 -9.77 8.69 15.33
N ALA A 23 -10.70 9.11 14.47
CA ALA A 23 -10.38 9.39 13.06
C ALA A 23 -9.42 10.58 12.91
N GLU A 24 -9.55 11.55 13.78
CA GLU A 24 -8.73 12.77 13.86
C GLU A 24 -7.28 12.48 14.26
N ASP A 25 -7.05 11.37 14.96
CA ASP A 25 -5.69 10.94 15.33
C ASP A 25 -4.87 10.50 14.10
N PHE A 26 -5.51 10.32 12.95
CA PHE A 26 -4.85 9.92 11.73
C PHE A 26 -5.26 10.82 10.57
N TYR A 27 -4.61 11.99 10.48
CA TYR A 27 -4.78 12.91 9.36
C TYR A 27 -3.82 12.59 8.23
N VAL A 28 -4.33 12.54 6.98
CA VAL A 28 -3.55 12.33 5.77
C VAL A 28 -4.02 13.28 4.68
N GLU A 29 -3.10 14.04 4.10
CA GLU A 29 -3.35 14.94 2.96
C GLU A 29 -2.52 14.54 1.75
N GLU A 30 -3.16 14.35 0.59
CA GLU A 30 -2.48 14.11 -0.67
C GLU A 30 -1.71 15.36 -1.13
N ILE A 31 -0.51 15.14 -1.67
CA ILE A 31 0.24 16.15 -2.43
C ILE A 31 0.29 15.68 -3.87
N LEU A 32 -0.31 16.49 -4.76
CA LEU A 32 -0.44 16.16 -6.17
C LEU A 32 0.32 17.16 -7.05
N LYS A 33 0.72 16.68 -8.21
CA LYS A 33 1.05 17.52 -9.34
C LYS A 33 -0.25 17.91 -10.05
N LEU A 34 -0.72 19.14 -9.81
CA LEU A 34 -1.92 19.70 -10.42
C LEU A 34 -1.55 20.77 -11.45
N ASP A 35 -2.13 20.65 -12.64
CA ASP A 35 -1.99 21.63 -13.72
C ASP A 35 -3.37 22.24 -13.95
N PHE A 36 -3.53 23.53 -13.63
CA PHE A 36 -4.78 24.25 -13.82
C PHE A 36 -4.83 24.94 -15.18
N ALA A 37 -6.03 25.02 -15.78
CA ALA A 37 -6.30 25.69 -17.04
C ALA A 37 -7.74 26.21 -17.05
N GLU A 38 -7.94 27.50 -17.42
CA GLU A 38 -9.28 28.11 -17.44
C GLU A 38 -10.24 27.42 -18.42
N ASP A 39 -9.71 26.91 -19.53
CA ASP A 39 -10.42 26.17 -20.58
C ASP A 39 -10.49 24.66 -20.33
N GLY A 40 -10.15 24.21 -19.11
CA GLY A 40 -10.13 22.80 -18.76
C GLY A 40 -11.54 22.16 -18.67
N ASN A 41 -11.67 20.91 -19.10
CA ASN A 41 -12.92 20.16 -19.04
C ASN A 41 -13.07 19.32 -17.75
N PHE A 42 -12.05 19.29 -16.90
CA PHE A 42 -12.08 18.55 -15.64
C PHE A 42 -12.10 19.51 -14.45
N ALA A 43 -13.19 19.56 -13.74
CA ALA A 43 -13.28 20.29 -12.48
C ALA A 43 -12.45 19.57 -11.41
N ILE A 44 -11.55 20.29 -10.77
CA ILE A 44 -10.70 19.77 -9.68
C ILE A 44 -11.32 20.19 -8.36
N ILE A 45 -11.57 19.21 -7.50
CA ILE A 45 -12.06 19.44 -6.14
C ILE A 45 -11.09 18.87 -5.10
N LYS A 46 -10.94 19.59 -4.00
CA LYS A 46 -10.30 19.12 -2.77
C LYS A 46 -11.39 18.69 -1.81
N VAL A 47 -11.26 17.50 -1.26
CA VAL A 47 -12.25 16.92 -0.36
C VAL A 47 -11.59 16.50 0.94
N GLU A 48 -11.96 17.14 2.04
CA GLU A 48 -11.72 16.63 3.38
C GLU A 48 -12.88 15.69 3.75
N LYS A 49 -12.57 14.49 4.20
CA LYS A 49 -13.57 13.47 4.54
C LYS A 49 -13.17 12.66 5.78
N ARG A 50 -14.14 12.47 6.67
CA ARG A 50 -13.98 11.76 7.94
C ARG A 50 -14.64 10.38 7.86
N ASN A 51 -13.87 9.32 8.13
CA ASN A 51 -14.36 7.93 8.12
C ASN A 51 -14.92 7.44 6.77
N TRP A 52 -14.44 8.01 5.67
CA TRP A 52 -14.84 7.63 4.31
C TRP A 52 -13.76 6.82 3.58
N GLU A 53 -14.12 5.63 3.11
CA GLU A 53 -13.37 4.91 2.09
C GLU A 53 -13.54 5.60 0.72
N THR A 54 -12.47 5.70 -0.07
CA THR A 54 -12.49 6.44 -1.34
C THR A 54 -13.57 5.97 -2.32
N LEU A 55 -13.71 4.66 -2.54
CA LEU A 55 -14.70 4.13 -3.51
C LEU A 55 -16.14 4.35 -3.05
N LYS A 56 -16.41 4.26 -1.75
CA LYS A 56 -17.74 4.58 -1.19
C LYS A 56 -18.06 6.07 -1.33
N PHE A 57 -17.06 6.93 -1.10
CA PHE A 57 -17.21 8.37 -1.32
C PHE A 57 -17.51 8.67 -2.80
N VAL A 58 -16.74 8.11 -3.76
CA VAL A 58 -16.98 8.27 -5.21
C VAL A 58 -18.38 7.86 -5.59
N ARG A 59 -18.89 6.75 -5.05
CA ARG A 59 -20.28 6.30 -5.28
C ARG A 59 -21.30 7.31 -4.74
N SER A 60 -21.08 7.85 -3.56
CA SER A 60 -21.96 8.87 -2.95
C SER A 60 -21.93 10.17 -3.74
N LEU A 61 -20.75 10.62 -4.15
CA LEU A 61 -20.53 11.82 -4.97
C LEU A 61 -21.20 11.68 -6.34
N SER A 62 -21.01 10.55 -7.02
CA SER A 62 -21.66 10.21 -8.28
C SER A 62 -23.20 10.28 -8.18
N LYS A 63 -23.76 9.71 -7.10
CA LYS A 63 -25.21 9.75 -6.84
C LYS A 63 -25.71 11.18 -6.56
N SER A 64 -24.99 11.95 -5.75
CA SER A 64 -25.35 13.34 -5.41
C SER A 64 -25.37 14.25 -6.65
N LEU A 65 -24.46 14.02 -7.59
CA LEU A 65 -24.33 14.78 -8.83
C LEU A 65 -25.21 14.23 -9.99
N GLY A 66 -25.81 13.05 -9.84
CA GLY A 66 -26.54 12.40 -10.93
C GLY A 66 -25.65 12.00 -12.12
N ILE A 67 -24.38 11.72 -11.91
CA ILE A 67 -23.40 11.39 -12.96
C ILE A 67 -22.84 9.97 -12.82
N SER A 68 -22.24 9.44 -13.89
CA SER A 68 -21.55 8.16 -13.82
C SER A 68 -20.26 8.25 -12.99
N GLN A 69 -19.97 7.22 -12.19
CA GLN A 69 -18.68 7.10 -11.45
C GLN A 69 -17.46 7.18 -12.38
N LYS A 70 -17.58 6.77 -13.66
CA LYS A 70 -16.52 6.86 -14.65
C LYS A 70 -16.08 8.29 -14.99
N ARG A 71 -16.88 9.30 -14.63
CA ARG A 71 -16.52 10.71 -14.79
C ARG A 71 -15.68 11.26 -13.64
N ILE A 72 -15.49 10.47 -12.58
CA ILE A 72 -14.75 10.87 -11.36
C ILE A 72 -13.44 10.09 -11.31
N SER A 73 -12.32 10.79 -11.34
CA SER A 73 -10.98 10.22 -11.26
C SER A 73 -10.22 10.74 -10.05
N PHE A 74 -9.27 9.94 -9.53
CA PHE A 74 -8.46 10.26 -8.35
C PHE A 74 -7.10 9.54 -8.41
N ALA A 75 -6.12 10.02 -7.62
CA ALA A 75 -4.73 9.54 -7.68
C ALA A 75 -4.45 8.29 -6.80
N GLY A 76 -5.32 7.97 -5.86
CA GLY A 76 -5.10 6.83 -4.97
C GLY A 76 -6.29 6.59 -4.05
N THR A 77 -6.23 5.54 -3.24
CA THR A 77 -7.25 5.24 -2.22
C THR A 77 -6.76 5.66 -0.83
N LYS A 78 -7.68 5.99 0.05
CA LYS A 78 -7.41 6.34 1.45
C LYS A 78 -8.23 5.44 2.39
N ASP A 79 -7.66 5.20 3.56
CA ASP A 79 -8.28 4.41 4.63
C ASP A 79 -9.61 4.98 5.09
N LYS A 80 -10.46 4.06 5.58
CA LYS A 80 -11.74 4.43 6.16
C LYS A 80 -11.57 5.14 7.52
N ARG A 81 -10.75 4.59 8.42
CA ARG A 81 -10.58 5.14 9.80
C ARG A 81 -9.50 6.23 9.81
N ALA A 82 -9.84 7.42 9.28
CA ALA A 82 -8.95 8.56 9.20
C ALA A 82 -9.72 9.83 8.85
N LEU A 83 -9.12 10.98 9.11
CA LEU A 83 -9.47 12.26 8.51
C LEU A 83 -8.54 12.46 7.30
N THR A 84 -9.10 12.47 6.10
CA THR A 84 -8.28 12.48 4.88
C THR A 84 -8.64 13.62 3.96
N VAL A 85 -7.62 14.26 3.40
CA VAL A 85 -7.75 15.25 2.33
C VAL A 85 -7.29 14.62 1.03
N GLN A 86 -8.21 14.58 0.06
CA GLN A 86 -8.03 13.91 -1.21
C GLN A 86 -8.52 14.78 -2.36
N PHE A 87 -7.92 14.62 -3.55
CA PHE A 87 -8.30 15.37 -4.73
C PHE A 87 -9.02 14.48 -5.74
N PHE A 88 -10.04 15.05 -6.39
CA PHE A 88 -10.80 14.39 -7.45
C PHE A 88 -10.89 15.31 -8.65
N SER A 89 -10.84 14.71 -9.85
CA SER A 89 -11.20 15.40 -11.08
C SER A 89 -12.52 14.86 -11.59
N ILE A 90 -13.41 15.76 -12.04
CA ILE A 90 -14.76 15.42 -12.50
C ILE A 90 -14.94 16.00 -13.90
N SER A 91 -15.15 15.12 -14.88
CA SER A 91 -15.32 15.53 -16.27
C SER A 91 -16.62 16.26 -16.51
N GLY A 92 -16.56 17.42 -17.20
CA GLY A 92 -17.73 18.17 -17.67
C GLY A 92 -18.64 18.70 -16.56
N LEU A 93 -18.12 19.00 -15.36
CA LEU A 93 -18.88 19.57 -14.25
C LEU A 93 -18.62 21.06 -14.10
N LYS A 94 -19.67 21.85 -13.84
CA LYS A 94 -19.57 23.30 -13.62
C LYS A 94 -19.40 23.60 -12.12
N LYS A 95 -18.76 24.73 -11.81
CA LYS A 95 -18.51 25.19 -10.43
C LYS A 95 -19.80 25.29 -9.61
N GLU A 96 -20.88 25.77 -10.23
CA GLU A 96 -22.19 25.97 -9.59
C GLU A 96 -22.84 24.65 -9.15
N GLU A 97 -22.54 23.56 -9.84
CA GLU A 97 -23.03 22.22 -9.49
C GLU A 97 -22.27 21.67 -8.28
N ILE A 98 -20.96 21.98 -8.17
CA ILE A 98 -20.13 21.56 -7.03
C ILE A 98 -20.59 22.22 -5.75
N ALA A 99 -20.97 23.51 -5.80
CA ALA A 99 -21.43 24.26 -4.64
C ALA A 99 -22.72 23.69 -4.02
N LYS A 100 -23.48 22.88 -4.76
CA LYS A 100 -24.71 22.23 -4.30
C LYS A 100 -24.48 20.87 -3.63
N ILE A 101 -23.26 20.35 -3.67
CA ILE A 101 -22.96 19.03 -3.11
C ILE A 101 -22.95 19.09 -1.59
N THR A 102 -23.79 18.26 -0.97
CA THR A 102 -23.80 18.06 0.49
C THR A 102 -23.67 16.57 0.77
N ILE A 103 -22.52 16.16 1.30
CA ILE A 103 -22.26 14.79 1.75
C ILE A 103 -21.84 14.86 3.21
N LYS A 104 -22.46 14.04 4.04
CA LYS A 104 -22.20 14.02 5.49
C LYS A 104 -20.71 13.75 5.78
N ASP A 105 -20.18 14.41 6.80
CA ASP A 105 -18.79 14.25 7.26
C ASP A 105 -17.75 14.54 6.15
N THR A 106 -18.06 15.52 5.27
CA THR A 106 -17.14 15.99 4.23
C THR A 106 -17.14 17.50 4.08
N LYS A 107 -16.02 18.04 3.67
CA LYS A 107 -15.84 19.41 3.20
C LYS A 107 -15.34 19.36 1.76
N ILE A 108 -16.02 20.04 0.84
CA ILE A 108 -15.70 20.02 -0.59
C ILE A 108 -15.38 21.44 -1.04
N GLU A 109 -14.21 21.61 -1.65
CA GLU A 109 -13.71 22.88 -2.17
C GLU A 109 -13.42 22.74 -3.66
N PHE A 110 -13.92 23.65 -4.48
CA PHE A 110 -13.56 23.75 -5.88
C PHE A 110 -12.24 24.53 -6.01
N LEU A 111 -11.25 23.94 -6.69
CA LEU A 111 -9.93 24.53 -6.85
C LEU A 111 -9.72 25.21 -8.23
N GLY A 112 -10.41 24.73 -9.26
CA GLY A 112 -10.22 25.19 -10.63
C GLY A 112 -10.51 24.09 -11.65
N TYR A 113 -10.13 24.35 -12.90
CA TYR A 113 -10.26 23.38 -13.98
C TYR A 113 -8.89 22.88 -14.44
N SER A 114 -8.85 21.69 -15.06
CA SER A 114 -7.68 21.11 -15.70
C SER A 114 -8.05 20.56 -17.07
N ARG A 115 -7.09 20.54 -18.00
CA ARG A 115 -7.27 19.92 -19.33
C ARG A 115 -7.23 18.39 -19.27
N ARG A 116 -6.73 17.81 -18.20
CA ARG A 116 -6.64 16.35 -18.02
C ARG A 116 -7.19 15.89 -16.68
N GLU A 117 -7.59 14.64 -16.63
CA GLU A 117 -7.99 13.98 -15.39
C GLU A 117 -6.80 13.70 -14.46
N ILE A 118 -7.08 13.59 -13.15
CA ILE A 118 -6.13 13.10 -12.16
C ILE A 118 -5.94 11.59 -12.35
N LYS A 119 -4.67 11.13 -12.36
CA LYS A 119 -4.28 9.72 -12.52
C LYS A 119 -3.40 9.25 -11.37
N LEU A 120 -3.25 7.95 -11.21
CA LEU A 120 -2.41 7.34 -10.16
C LEU A 120 -0.98 7.91 -10.11
N GLY A 121 -0.35 8.21 -11.25
CA GLY A 121 1.00 8.79 -11.33
C GLY A 121 1.11 10.26 -10.93
N ASP A 122 0.01 10.95 -10.66
CA ASP A 122 0.01 12.36 -10.25
C ASP A 122 0.24 12.55 -8.74
N LEU A 123 0.14 11.48 -7.95
CA LEU A 123 0.42 11.52 -6.52
C LEU A 123 1.92 11.61 -6.28
N LEU A 124 2.38 12.74 -5.74
CA LEU A 124 3.77 12.93 -5.31
C LEU A 124 4.02 12.24 -3.96
N GLY A 125 3.06 12.32 -3.05
CA GLY A 125 3.14 11.75 -1.72
C GLY A 125 2.01 12.21 -0.83
N ASN A 126 2.17 11.97 0.47
CA ASN A 126 1.19 12.35 1.48
C ASN A 126 1.87 13.09 2.63
N LEU A 127 1.21 14.12 3.14
CA LEU A 127 1.48 14.70 4.45
C LEU A 127 0.69 13.94 5.49
N PHE A 128 1.34 13.60 6.59
CA PHE A 128 0.74 12.89 7.71
C PHE A 128 0.80 13.77 8.97
N LYS A 129 -0.26 13.75 9.74
CA LYS A 129 -0.29 14.24 11.10
C LYS A 129 -0.97 13.19 11.95
N ILE A 130 -0.18 12.48 12.74
CA ILE A 130 -0.63 11.29 13.46
C ILE A 130 -0.39 11.45 14.94
N ARG A 131 -1.47 11.37 15.72
CA ARG A 131 -1.40 11.31 17.16
C ARG A 131 -1.14 9.88 17.61
N VAL A 132 -0.17 9.71 18.52
CA VAL A 132 0.17 8.44 19.14
C VAL A 132 -0.10 8.55 20.63
N VAL A 133 -1.26 8.09 21.08
CA VAL A 133 -1.72 8.24 22.46
C VAL A 133 -0.91 7.35 23.40
N GLY A 134 -0.40 7.92 24.49
CA GLY A 134 0.37 7.18 25.51
C GLY A 134 1.88 7.16 25.27
N THR A 135 2.39 7.85 24.25
CA THR A 135 3.84 8.06 24.09
C THR A 135 4.34 9.09 25.09
N LYS A 136 5.53 8.91 25.67
CA LYS A 136 5.99 9.75 26.79
C LYS A 136 7.41 10.31 26.66
N ASN A 137 8.16 10.07 25.57
CA ASN A 137 9.59 10.39 25.64
C ASN A 137 10.14 11.06 24.38
N GLY A 138 10.26 12.41 24.44
CA GLY A 138 10.87 13.21 23.39
C GLY A 138 12.37 12.92 23.18
N GLU A 139 13.09 12.47 24.20
CA GLU A 139 14.52 12.09 24.07
C GLU A 139 14.67 10.86 23.20
N ILE A 140 13.86 9.82 23.41
CA ILE A 140 13.84 8.62 22.57
C ILE A 140 13.48 8.97 21.10
N PHE A 141 12.61 9.97 20.91
CA PHE A 141 12.31 10.43 19.55
C PHE A 141 13.55 10.96 18.84
N GLU A 142 14.31 11.85 19.47
CA GLU A 142 15.52 12.42 18.84
C GLU A 142 16.61 11.36 18.65
N GLU A 143 16.81 10.43 19.59
CA GLU A 143 17.73 9.31 19.43
C GLU A 143 17.31 8.42 18.24
N THR A 144 16.06 8.03 18.16
CA THR A 144 15.53 7.20 17.06
C THR A 144 15.65 7.92 15.70
N LYS A 145 15.34 9.20 15.68
CA LYS A 145 15.46 10.05 14.51
C LYS A 145 16.91 10.16 14.02
N ASN A 146 17.87 10.28 14.92
CA ASN A 146 19.29 10.31 14.59
C ASN A 146 19.75 8.96 14.01
N GLU A 147 19.35 7.83 14.62
CA GLU A 147 19.65 6.51 14.02
C GLU A 147 19.03 6.36 12.63
N LEU A 148 17.80 6.83 12.39
CA LEU A 148 17.16 6.80 11.08
C LEU A 148 17.85 7.73 10.06
N ALA A 149 18.42 8.86 10.50
CA ALA A 149 19.21 9.74 9.65
C ALA A 149 20.50 9.05 9.18
N GLU A 150 21.13 8.28 10.06
CA GLU A 150 22.32 7.53 9.77
C GLU A 150 22.05 6.30 8.90
N LYS A 151 21.09 5.46 9.30
CA LYS A 151 20.83 4.14 8.72
C LYS A 151 19.87 4.15 7.53
N GLY A 152 19.04 5.19 7.39
CA GLY A 152 17.90 5.25 6.46
C GLY A 152 16.61 4.67 7.07
N ILE A 153 15.46 5.10 6.56
CA ILE A 153 14.13 4.64 7.00
C ILE A 153 13.72 3.46 6.13
N PRO A 154 13.42 2.27 6.68
CA PRO A 154 12.97 1.12 5.89
C PRO A 154 11.64 1.40 5.17
N ASN A 155 11.54 1.03 3.90
CA ASN A 155 10.34 1.23 3.09
C ASN A 155 9.55 -0.06 2.89
N PHE A 156 9.25 -0.76 3.97
CA PHE A 156 8.41 -1.95 3.95
C PHE A 156 7.02 -1.69 3.37
N PHE A 157 6.40 -2.73 2.84
CA PHE A 157 4.96 -2.72 2.64
C PHE A 157 4.25 -2.90 3.98
N GLY A 158 3.36 -1.95 4.31
CA GLY A 158 2.57 -2.01 5.54
C GLY A 158 1.43 -3.03 5.47
N GLU A 159 0.85 -3.33 6.63
CA GLU A 159 -0.22 -4.32 6.80
C GLU A 159 -1.40 -4.16 5.83
N GLN A 160 -1.76 -2.93 5.45
CA GLN A 160 -2.84 -2.63 4.51
C GLN A 160 -2.67 -3.32 3.16
N ARG A 161 -1.42 -3.58 2.73
CA ARG A 161 -1.10 -4.28 1.50
C ARG A 161 -1.59 -5.73 1.49
N PHE A 162 -1.73 -6.30 2.66
CA PHE A 162 -2.08 -7.72 2.87
C PHE A 162 -3.56 -7.92 3.19
N GLY A 163 -4.37 -6.86 3.13
CA GLY A 163 -5.80 -6.89 3.40
C GLY A 163 -6.13 -6.91 4.90
N THR A 164 -7.40 -6.68 5.23
CA THR A 164 -7.87 -6.59 6.63
C THR A 164 -7.61 -7.86 7.43
N ARG A 165 -7.66 -9.02 6.78
CA ARG A 165 -7.38 -10.33 7.38
C ARG A 165 -5.90 -10.72 7.37
N GLY A 166 -5.07 -10.02 6.58
CA GLY A 166 -3.64 -10.31 6.45
C GLY A 166 -3.31 -11.56 5.64
N ILE A 167 -4.23 -12.06 4.82
CA ILE A 167 -4.08 -13.33 4.07
C ILE A 167 -3.89 -13.15 2.55
N THR A 168 -3.90 -11.91 2.04
CA THR A 168 -3.92 -11.67 0.59
C THR A 168 -2.69 -12.23 -0.11
N HIS A 169 -1.52 -12.20 0.54
CA HIS A 169 -0.29 -12.78 0.03
C HIS A 169 -0.32 -14.32 0.01
N GLU A 170 -0.98 -14.95 0.98
CA GLU A 170 -1.16 -16.40 0.99
C GLU A 170 -2.01 -16.86 -0.22
N VAL A 171 -3.09 -16.14 -0.51
CA VAL A 171 -3.89 -16.38 -1.71
C VAL A 171 -3.04 -16.21 -2.98
N GLY A 172 -2.22 -15.16 -3.04
CA GLY A 172 -1.30 -14.90 -4.15
C GLY A 172 -0.28 -16.03 -4.34
N LYS A 173 0.33 -16.53 -3.24
CA LYS A 173 1.22 -17.68 -3.25
C LYS A 173 0.55 -18.92 -3.85
N LEU A 174 -0.63 -19.27 -3.35
CA LEU A 174 -1.38 -20.46 -3.79
C LEU A 174 -1.78 -20.37 -5.27
N ILE A 175 -2.12 -19.17 -5.75
CA ILE A 175 -2.39 -18.94 -7.17
C ILE A 175 -1.14 -19.20 -8.03
N LEU A 176 0.04 -18.70 -7.61
CA LEU A 176 1.30 -18.93 -8.31
C LEU A 176 1.74 -20.39 -8.29
N GLN A 177 1.38 -21.13 -7.24
CA GLN A 177 1.54 -22.59 -7.14
C GLN A 177 0.52 -23.39 -7.98
N LYS A 178 -0.39 -22.69 -8.71
CA LYS A 178 -1.53 -23.28 -9.44
C LYS A 178 -2.50 -24.07 -8.54
N ASN A 179 -2.45 -23.86 -7.23
CA ASN A 179 -3.36 -24.45 -6.26
C ASN A 179 -4.62 -23.59 -6.09
N TYR A 180 -5.41 -23.50 -7.15
CA TYR A 180 -6.58 -22.61 -7.20
C TYR A 180 -7.68 -23.01 -6.21
N SER A 181 -7.82 -24.29 -5.91
CA SER A 181 -8.80 -24.74 -4.91
C SER A 181 -8.45 -24.19 -3.52
N GLU A 182 -7.21 -24.38 -3.07
CA GLU A 182 -6.79 -23.89 -1.76
C GLU A 182 -6.76 -22.34 -1.72
N ALA A 183 -6.39 -21.67 -2.83
CA ALA A 183 -6.46 -20.22 -2.96
C ALA A 183 -7.88 -19.69 -2.77
N PHE A 184 -8.85 -20.35 -3.39
CA PHE A 184 -10.27 -20.01 -3.26
C PHE A 184 -10.72 -20.12 -1.80
N TRP A 185 -10.50 -21.27 -1.17
CA TRP A 185 -10.96 -21.51 0.20
C TRP A 185 -10.21 -20.64 1.22
N THR A 186 -8.92 -20.36 1.00
CA THR A 186 -8.17 -19.39 1.80
C THR A 186 -8.83 -18.00 1.73
N PHE A 187 -9.18 -17.56 0.53
CA PHE A 187 -9.83 -16.25 0.39
C PHE A 187 -11.24 -16.21 0.99
N VAL A 188 -12.03 -17.24 0.79
CA VAL A 188 -13.45 -17.26 1.21
C VAL A 188 -13.60 -17.66 2.69
N GLY A 189 -12.88 -18.68 3.14
CA GLY A 189 -13.16 -19.39 4.39
C GLY A 189 -12.09 -19.30 5.48
N LYS A 190 -10.81 -18.95 5.17
CA LYS A 190 -9.77 -18.94 6.20
C LYS A 190 -10.11 -17.92 7.30
N PRO A 191 -10.26 -18.35 8.59
CA PRO A 191 -10.56 -17.44 9.69
C PRO A 191 -9.36 -16.52 10.01
N SER A 192 -9.64 -15.34 10.58
CA SER A 192 -8.60 -14.42 11.05
C SER A 192 -8.96 -13.85 12.41
N GLU A 193 -7.98 -13.72 13.30
CA GLU A 193 -8.14 -13.07 14.60
C GLU A 193 -8.48 -11.58 14.51
N ARG A 194 -8.32 -10.99 13.32
CA ARG A 194 -8.63 -9.59 13.03
C ARG A 194 -10.09 -9.34 12.69
N GLU A 195 -10.88 -10.41 12.58
CA GLU A 195 -12.32 -10.34 12.35
C GLU A 195 -13.06 -10.46 13.68
N GLY A 196 -14.28 -9.90 13.71
CA GLY A 196 -15.18 -10.09 14.86
C GLY A 196 -15.47 -11.57 15.09
N GLU A 197 -15.74 -11.94 16.35
CA GLU A 197 -15.88 -13.33 16.79
C GLU A 197 -16.92 -14.09 15.98
N GLU A 198 -18.08 -13.48 15.67
CA GLU A 198 -19.16 -14.09 14.89
C GLU A 198 -18.69 -14.47 13.48
N LEU A 199 -18.04 -13.53 12.76
CA LEU A 199 -17.55 -13.78 11.41
C LEU A 199 -16.40 -14.80 11.41
N ARG A 200 -15.56 -14.78 12.43
CA ARG A 200 -14.50 -15.77 12.61
C ARG A 200 -15.07 -17.20 12.80
N LYS A 201 -16.13 -17.37 13.59
CA LYS A 201 -16.83 -18.66 13.74
C LYS A 201 -17.40 -19.14 12.41
N ILE A 202 -18.12 -18.27 11.68
CA ILE A 202 -18.68 -18.61 10.36
C ILE A 202 -17.56 -19.05 9.39
N ARG A 203 -16.43 -18.34 9.35
CA ARG A 203 -15.31 -18.70 8.48
C ARG A 203 -14.63 -20.00 8.93
N SER A 204 -14.49 -20.25 10.23
CA SER A 204 -13.93 -21.50 10.74
C SER A 204 -14.74 -22.71 10.30
N GLU A 205 -16.06 -22.62 10.40
CA GLU A 205 -16.98 -23.66 9.93
C GLU A 205 -16.87 -23.84 8.40
N LEU A 206 -16.89 -22.72 7.66
CA LEU A 206 -16.78 -22.73 6.20
C LEU A 206 -15.41 -23.27 5.73
N TRP A 207 -14.34 -23.01 6.47
CA TRP A 207 -13.00 -23.52 6.19
C TRP A 207 -12.93 -25.04 6.28
N VAL A 208 -13.63 -25.61 7.25
CA VAL A 208 -13.66 -27.07 7.47
C VAL A 208 -14.65 -27.74 6.53
N SER A 209 -15.87 -27.23 6.43
CA SER A 209 -16.95 -27.86 5.66
C SER A 209 -16.78 -27.71 4.15
N ARG A 210 -16.16 -26.60 3.70
CA ARG A 210 -16.07 -26.21 2.29
C ARG A 210 -17.43 -26.26 1.58
N ASP A 211 -18.51 -25.96 2.33
CA ASP A 211 -19.88 -25.98 1.80
C ASP A 211 -20.29 -24.60 1.26
N PRO A 212 -20.46 -24.44 -0.08
CA PRO A 212 -20.89 -23.18 -0.65
C PRO A 212 -22.28 -22.73 -0.18
N LEU A 213 -23.18 -23.65 0.13
CA LEU A 213 -24.54 -23.31 0.58
C LEU A 213 -24.51 -22.73 1.99
N TYR A 214 -23.72 -23.34 2.89
CA TYR A 214 -23.47 -22.80 4.22
C TYR A 214 -22.91 -21.37 4.12
N GLY A 215 -21.86 -21.17 3.33
CA GLY A 215 -21.24 -19.86 3.16
C GLY A 215 -22.19 -18.81 2.58
N LEU A 216 -23.03 -19.15 1.61
CA LEU A 216 -24.04 -18.25 1.04
C LEU A 216 -25.14 -17.88 2.05
N LYS A 217 -25.48 -18.78 2.98
CA LYS A 217 -26.45 -18.55 4.03
C LYS A 217 -25.88 -17.63 5.12
N GLU A 218 -24.70 -17.95 5.65
CA GLU A 218 -24.18 -17.37 6.90
C GLU A 218 -23.29 -16.11 6.66
N LEU A 219 -22.53 -16.04 5.55
CA LEU A 219 -21.67 -14.87 5.30
C LEU A 219 -22.49 -13.59 5.10
N PRO A 220 -22.09 -12.47 5.76
CA PRO A 220 -22.75 -11.18 5.61
C PRO A 220 -22.86 -10.71 4.16
N ARG A 221 -23.96 -10.05 3.81
CA ARG A 221 -24.25 -9.59 2.43
C ARG A 221 -23.23 -8.59 1.89
N HIS A 222 -22.51 -7.87 2.77
CA HIS A 222 -21.51 -6.89 2.35
C HIS A 222 -20.20 -7.54 1.86
N LEU A 223 -19.98 -8.84 2.12
CA LEU A 223 -18.86 -9.64 1.60
C LEU A 223 -19.16 -10.09 0.17
N ILE A 224 -19.26 -9.10 -0.72
CA ILE A 224 -19.74 -9.29 -2.09
C ILE A 224 -18.87 -10.27 -2.87
N TYR A 225 -17.55 -10.19 -2.74
CA TYR A 225 -16.62 -11.02 -3.52
C TYR A 225 -16.67 -12.48 -3.06
N GLU A 226 -16.62 -12.73 -1.76
CA GLU A 226 -16.73 -14.08 -1.21
C GLU A 226 -18.05 -14.74 -1.61
N ARG A 227 -19.14 -14.02 -1.48
CA ARG A 227 -20.48 -14.51 -1.87
C ARG A 227 -20.58 -14.76 -3.38
N THR A 228 -19.97 -13.90 -4.21
CA THR A 228 -19.91 -14.10 -5.67
C THR A 228 -19.18 -15.39 -6.02
N LEU A 229 -18.04 -15.65 -5.36
CA LEU A 229 -17.25 -16.87 -5.56
C LEU A 229 -18.04 -18.12 -5.19
N LEU A 230 -18.67 -18.14 -4.00
CA LEU A 230 -19.51 -19.26 -3.55
C LEU A 230 -20.71 -19.49 -4.49
N GLN A 231 -21.32 -18.42 -5.00
CA GLN A 231 -22.38 -18.52 -5.98
C GLN A 231 -21.91 -19.21 -7.27
N LYS A 232 -20.67 -18.92 -7.73
CA LYS A 232 -20.08 -19.57 -8.91
C LYS A 232 -19.87 -21.07 -8.69
N LEU A 233 -19.44 -21.49 -7.51
CA LEU A 233 -19.36 -22.93 -7.16
C LEU A 233 -20.74 -23.58 -7.18
N ARG A 234 -21.76 -22.94 -6.61
CA ARG A 234 -23.14 -23.45 -6.67
C ARG A 234 -23.65 -23.60 -8.11
N GLU A 235 -23.19 -22.75 -9.03
CA GLU A 235 -23.49 -22.83 -10.47
C GLU A 235 -22.67 -23.91 -11.20
N GLY A 236 -21.92 -24.76 -10.48
CA GLY A 236 -21.10 -25.84 -11.04
C GLY A 236 -19.79 -25.38 -11.69
N LYS A 237 -19.32 -24.17 -11.40
CA LYS A 237 -17.98 -23.73 -11.82
C LYS A 237 -16.92 -24.28 -10.91
N THR A 238 -15.71 -24.51 -11.43
CA THR A 238 -14.53 -24.83 -10.60
C THR A 238 -14.07 -23.59 -9.81
N GLU A 239 -13.31 -23.80 -8.75
CA GLU A 239 -12.71 -22.73 -7.92
C GLU A 239 -11.84 -21.79 -8.78
N GLU A 240 -11.08 -22.34 -9.73
CA GLU A 240 -10.28 -21.56 -10.68
C GLU A 240 -11.17 -20.62 -11.51
N LYS A 241 -12.23 -21.13 -12.14
CA LYS A 241 -13.17 -20.32 -12.93
C LYS A 241 -13.90 -19.30 -12.07
N ALA A 242 -14.16 -19.62 -10.82
CA ALA A 242 -14.75 -18.69 -9.86
C ALA A 242 -13.76 -17.54 -9.56
N LEU A 243 -12.50 -17.83 -9.23
CA LEU A 243 -11.46 -16.81 -9.00
C LEU A 243 -11.27 -15.89 -10.21
N LEU A 244 -11.30 -16.45 -11.44
CA LEU A 244 -11.21 -15.68 -12.68
C LEU A 244 -12.38 -14.72 -12.90
N SER A 245 -13.53 -14.95 -12.29
CA SER A 245 -14.69 -14.04 -12.34
C SER A 245 -14.53 -12.76 -11.52
N LEU A 246 -13.53 -12.69 -10.64
CA LEU A 246 -13.25 -11.48 -9.84
C LEU A 246 -12.78 -10.30 -10.71
N PRO A 247 -12.98 -9.05 -10.26
CA PRO A 247 -12.43 -7.88 -10.95
C PRO A 247 -10.92 -7.99 -11.16
N LYS A 248 -10.44 -7.52 -12.32
CA LYS A 248 -9.01 -7.57 -12.68
C LYS A 248 -8.10 -7.00 -11.59
N THR A 249 -8.47 -5.86 -11.01
CA THR A 249 -7.70 -5.21 -9.94
C THR A 249 -7.55 -6.08 -8.70
N LEU A 250 -8.58 -6.83 -8.31
CA LEU A 250 -8.53 -7.74 -7.17
C LEU A 250 -7.66 -8.97 -7.48
N LYS A 251 -7.76 -9.53 -8.67
CA LYS A 251 -6.91 -10.64 -9.13
C LYS A 251 -5.43 -10.27 -9.08
N MET A 252 -5.07 -9.12 -9.65
CA MET A 252 -3.69 -8.61 -9.61
C MET A 252 -3.21 -8.34 -8.18
N MET A 253 -4.10 -7.89 -7.29
CA MET A 253 -3.76 -7.59 -5.90
C MET A 253 -3.23 -8.82 -5.15
N PHE A 254 -3.72 -10.03 -5.41
CA PHE A 254 -3.23 -11.25 -4.77
C PHE A 254 -1.75 -11.49 -5.07
N VAL A 255 -1.38 -11.51 -6.34
CA VAL A 255 0.02 -11.73 -6.77
C VAL A 255 0.92 -10.61 -6.28
N HIS A 256 0.47 -9.36 -6.40
CA HIS A 256 1.24 -8.21 -5.90
C HIS A 256 1.40 -8.23 -4.38
N ALA A 257 0.46 -8.78 -3.61
CA ALA A 257 0.63 -8.94 -2.17
C ALA A 257 1.72 -9.98 -1.85
N TYR A 258 1.80 -11.08 -2.60
CA TYR A 258 2.88 -12.04 -2.44
C TYR A 258 4.25 -11.44 -2.83
N GLN A 259 4.34 -10.69 -3.93
CA GLN A 259 5.55 -9.92 -4.25
C GLN A 259 5.96 -8.97 -3.12
N SER A 260 4.98 -8.33 -2.49
CA SER A 260 5.22 -7.43 -1.34
C SER A 260 5.71 -8.17 -0.10
N TYR A 261 5.25 -9.39 0.11
CA TYR A 261 5.73 -10.28 1.18
C TYR A 261 7.19 -10.67 0.95
N ILE A 262 7.56 -11.11 -0.26
CA ILE A 262 8.95 -11.42 -0.62
C ILE A 262 9.84 -10.19 -0.49
N PHE A 263 9.37 -9.02 -0.94
CA PHE A 263 10.09 -7.76 -0.78
C PHE A 263 10.37 -7.44 0.71
N ASN A 264 9.38 -7.61 1.57
CA ASN A 264 9.55 -7.38 3.01
C ASN A 264 10.58 -8.34 3.61
N ARG A 265 10.60 -9.60 3.19
CA ARG A 265 11.62 -10.58 3.61
C ARG A 265 13.01 -10.15 3.14
N LEU A 266 13.17 -9.73 1.88
CA LEU A 266 14.44 -9.23 1.34
C LEU A 266 14.93 -8.01 2.09
N LEU A 267 14.05 -7.06 2.36
CA LEU A 267 14.43 -5.86 3.12
C LEU A 267 14.80 -6.19 4.56
N SER A 268 14.10 -7.14 5.20
CA SER A 268 14.43 -7.62 6.54
C SER A 268 15.80 -8.28 6.57
N GLN A 269 16.11 -9.15 5.59
CA GLN A 269 17.42 -9.79 5.47
C GLN A 269 18.53 -8.76 5.26
N ARG A 270 18.29 -7.76 4.38
CA ARG A 270 19.27 -6.70 4.16
C ARG A 270 19.57 -5.89 5.42
N ILE A 271 18.55 -5.60 6.22
CA ILE A 271 18.73 -4.90 7.51
C ILE A 271 19.50 -5.78 8.50
N GLU A 272 19.25 -7.08 8.51
CA GLU A 272 19.96 -8.03 9.36
C GLU A 272 21.44 -8.12 8.97
N ASP A 273 21.75 -8.17 7.67
CA ASP A 273 23.11 -8.34 7.15
C ASP A 273 23.98 -7.07 7.33
N PHE A 274 23.42 -5.87 7.15
CA PHE A 274 24.19 -4.63 7.11
C PHE A 274 23.89 -3.67 8.26
N GLY A 275 22.76 -3.79 8.93
CA GLY A 275 22.32 -2.85 9.97
C GLY A 275 21.90 -1.47 9.47
N GLU A 276 22.03 -1.21 8.15
CA GLU A 276 21.73 0.06 7.49
C GLU A 276 21.28 -0.15 6.04
N LEU A 277 20.75 0.93 5.41
CA LEU A 277 20.25 0.91 4.03
C LEU A 277 21.10 1.78 3.08
N LYS A 278 22.34 2.11 3.45
CA LYS A 278 23.23 2.97 2.65
C LYS A 278 24.40 2.20 2.04
N THR A 279 24.73 1.02 2.56
CA THR A 279 25.79 0.18 2.03
C THR A 279 25.45 -0.34 0.64
N VAL A 280 26.26 0.00 -0.36
CA VAL A 280 26.07 -0.37 -1.76
C VAL A 280 26.91 -1.60 -2.10
N MET A 281 26.25 -2.65 -2.60
CA MET A 281 26.90 -3.86 -3.09
C MET A 281 27.00 -3.86 -4.63
N GLU A 282 27.83 -4.72 -5.16
CA GLU A 282 27.89 -4.96 -6.60
C GLU A 282 26.56 -5.54 -7.11
N ASN A 283 26.10 -5.05 -8.26
CA ASN A 283 24.80 -5.40 -8.85
C ASN A 283 23.57 -4.99 -8.04
N ASP A 284 23.71 -4.12 -7.05
CA ASP A 284 22.55 -3.45 -6.44
C ASP A 284 21.83 -2.56 -7.45
N TRP A 285 20.61 -2.18 -7.11
CA TRP A 285 19.84 -1.18 -7.83
C TRP A 285 19.65 0.05 -6.96
N ALA A 286 19.60 1.21 -7.61
CA ALA A 286 19.29 2.49 -6.97
C ALA A 286 18.02 3.10 -7.54
N CYS A 287 17.34 3.86 -6.70
CA CYS A 287 16.23 4.73 -7.04
C CYS A 287 16.64 6.17 -6.75
N TYR A 288 16.49 7.06 -7.73
CA TYR A 288 16.83 8.47 -7.56
C TYR A 288 15.67 9.27 -6.98
N ILE A 289 15.99 10.39 -6.36
CA ILE A 289 15.03 11.30 -5.74
C ILE A 289 15.09 12.62 -6.51
N THR A 290 13.95 13.06 -7.04
CA THR A 290 13.83 14.36 -7.69
C THR A 290 13.26 15.39 -6.74
N TYR A 291 13.79 16.62 -6.82
CA TYR A 291 13.32 17.81 -6.12
C TYR A 291 12.69 18.83 -7.08
N LYS A 292 12.42 18.43 -8.33
CA LYS A 292 11.82 19.30 -9.37
C LYS A 292 10.33 19.57 -9.14
N THR A 293 9.72 18.92 -8.17
CA THR A 293 8.31 19.06 -7.80
C THR A 293 8.18 19.76 -6.44
N LYS A 294 6.94 20.09 -6.02
CA LYS A 294 6.69 20.73 -4.71
C LYS A 294 7.20 19.91 -3.52
N LYS A 295 7.29 18.59 -3.66
CA LYS A 295 7.83 17.66 -2.67
C LYS A 295 8.72 16.63 -3.35
N PRO A 296 9.74 16.09 -2.65
CA PRO A 296 10.60 15.05 -3.17
C PRO A 296 9.80 13.81 -3.58
N SER A 297 10.18 13.20 -4.70
CA SER A 297 9.55 11.96 -5.17
C SER A 297 10.57 11.03 -5.81
N PHE A 298 10.27 9.74 -5.82
CA PHE A 298 11.10 8.72 -6.45
C PHE A 298 10.99 8.79 -7.97
N VAL A 299 12.13 8.65 -8.64
CA VAL A 299 12.22 8.56 -10.10
C VAL A 299 13.28 7.53 -10.47
N ASP A 300 13.16 6.93 -11.63
CA ASP A 300 14.14 6.07 -12.28
C ASP A 300 14.82 5.02 -11.39
N TYR A 301 14.72 3.79 -11.78
CA TYR A 301 15.44 2.68 -11.17
C TYR A 301 16.59 2.27 -12.08
N THR A 302 17.81 2.23 -11.56
CA THR A 302 19.01 1.96 -12.34
C THR A 302 19.89 0.94 -11.63
N LYS A 303 20.40 -0.04 -12.39
CA LYS A 303 21.40 -0.98 -11.89
C LYS A 303 22.73 -0.27 -11.64
N ILE A 304 23.33 -0.57 -10.51
CA ILE A 304 24.63 -0.02 -10.11
C ILE A 304 25.72 -0.87 -10.76
N GLY A 305 26.61 -0.20 -11.48
CA GLY A 305 27.77 -0.80 -12.14
C GLY A 305 28.99 0.06 -11.94
N ALA A 306 29.66 0.49 -13.02
CA ALA A 306 30.85 1.34 -13.00
C ALA A 306 30.64 2.70 -12.30
N ASN A 307 29.38 3.12 -12.10
CA ASN A 307 29.02 4.36 -11.41
C ASN A 307 28.87 4.21 -9.89
N LYS A 308 29.32 3.10 -9.29
CA LYS A 308 29.12 2.76 -7.87
C LYS A 308 29.48 3.92 -6.93
N SER A 309 30.68 4.47 -7.02
CA SER A 309 31.15 5.56 -6.14
C SER A 309 30.27 6.81 -6.22
N ARG A 310 29.75 7.13 -7.43
CA ARG A 310 28.80 8.23 -7.61
C ARG A 310 27.45 7.94 -6.94
N VAL A 311 26.96 6.71 -7.06
CA VAL A 311 25.69 6.31 -6.45
C VAL A 311 25.81 6.29 -4.92
N GLU A 312 26.93 5.79 -4.37
CA GLU A 312 27.21 5.83 -2.93
C GLU A 312 27.20 7.28 -2.40
N PHE A 313 27.83 8.20 -3.12
CA PHE A 313 27.77 9.64 -2.79
C PHE A 313 26.34 10.15 -2.77
N LEU A 314 25.55 9.89 -3.84
CA LEU A 314 24.15 10.34 -3.92
C LEU A 314 23.26 9.76 -2.84
N ILE A 315 23.48 8.50 -2.44
CA ILE A 315 22.75 7.87 -1.34
C ILE A 315 23.08 8.54 -0.01
N ARG A 316 24.37 8.81 0.23
CA ARG A 316 24.83 9.50 1.44
C ARG A 316 24.23 10.90 1.57
N GLU A 317 24.20 11.63 0.47
CA GLU A 317 23.63 12.99 0.40
C GLU A 317 22.09 13.03 0.33
N GLY A 318 21.40 11.87 0.27
CA GLY A 318 19.95 11.81 0.23
C GLY A 318 19.30 12.12 -1.14
N PHE A 319 20.08 12.05 -2.24
CA PHE A 319 19.59 12.20 -3.61
C PHE A 319 19.24 10.87 -4.29
N ALA A 320 19.58 9.77 -3.66
CA ALA A 320 19.21 8.43 -4.09
C ALA A 320 18.98 7.52 -2.88
N THR A 321 18.44 6.35 -3.12
CA THR A 321 18.31 5.26 -2.16
C THR A 321 18.47 3.92 -2.88
N LEU A 322 18.80 2.87 -2.16
CA LEU A 322 18.83 1.52 -2.71
C LEU A 322 17.43 1.06 -3.10
N ALA A 323 17.36 0.16 -4.06
CA ALA A 323 16.14 -0.49 -4.49
C ALA A 323 16.28 -2.00 -4.47
N LEU A 324 15.20 -2.69 -4.12
CA LEU A 324 15.09 -4.14 -4.11
C LEU A 324 14.06 -4.60 -5.15
N PRO A 325 14.17 -5.82 -5.67
CA PRO A 325 13.25 -6.34 -6.66
C PRO A 325 11.86 -6.62 -6.04
N LEU A 326 10.82 -6.26 -6.78
CA LEU A 326 9.50 -6.85 -6.71
C LEU A 326 9.48 -7.97 -7.74
N VAL A 327 9.74 -9.19 -7.30
CA VAL A 327 10.03 -10.34 -8.15
C VAL A 327 8.88 -10.65 -9.12
N GLY A 328 9.19 -10.91 -10.39
CA GLY A 328 8.27 -11.35 -11.43
C GLY A 328 9.02 -12.09 -12.52
N TYR A 329 8.33 -12.52 -13.58
CA TYR A 329 8.91 -13.39 -14.61
C TYR A 329 10.01 -12.74 -15.47
N ASP A 330 10.12 -11.39 -15.50
CA ASP A 330 11.17 -10.64 -16.20
C ASP A 330 12.24 -10.08 -15.23
N THR A 331 12.26 -10.52 -13.97
CA THR A 331 13.24 -10.02 -13.00
C THR A 331 14.65 -10.47 -13.40
N GLU A 332 15.55 -9.49 -13.54
CA GLU A 332 16.97 -9.77 -13.83
C GLU A 332 17.63 -10.48 -12.65
N LEU A 333 18.32 -11.60 -12.93
CA LEU A 333 19.01 -12.38 -11.90
C LEU A 333 20.35 -11.77 -11.57
N GLY A 334 20.58 -11.46 -10.29
CA GLY A 334 21.82 -10.91 -9.76
C GLY A 334 21.61 -10.20 -8.43
N GLY A 335 22.63 -10.10 -7.58
CA GLY A 335 22.52 -9.45 -6.28
C GLY A 335 21.32 -9.97 -5.46
N TRP A 336 20.48 -9.08 -4.98
CA TRP A 336 19.34 -9.40 -4.10
C TRP A 336 18.23 -10.22 -4.77
N SER A 337 18.16 -10.27 -6.09
CA SER A 337 17.19 -11.17 -6.75
C SER A 337 17.55 -12.65 -6.58
N ARG A 338 18.82 -13.00 -6.35
CA ARG A 338 19.22 -14.39 -6.02
C ARG A 338 18.71 -14.81 -4.65
N ILE A 339 18.80 -13.94 -3.66
CA ILE A 339 18.23 -14.20 -2.32
C ILE A 339 16.70 -14.34 -2.42
N ALA A 340 16.04 -13.57 -3.29
CA ALA A 340 14.62 -13.74 -3.55
C ALA A 340 14.28 -15.15 -4.09
N LEU A 341 15.15 -15.75 -4.91
CA LEU A 341 14.95 -17.13 -5.39
C LEU A 341 14.95 -18.15 -4.26
N GLU A 342 15.80 -17.98 -3.25
CA GLU A 342 15.83 -18.85 -2.07
C GLU A 342 14.47 -18.80 -1.35
N PHE A 343 13.93 -17.58 -1.15
CA PHE A 343 12.62 -17.41 -0.53
C PHE A 343 11.46 -17.98 -1.38
N LEU A 344 11.56 -17.90 -2.71
CA LEU A 344 10.59 -18.52 -3.60
C LEU A 344 10.67 -20.05 -3.54
N ALA A 345 11.89 -20.60 -3.49
CA ALA A 345 12.11 -22.05 -3.42
C ALA A 345 11.52 -22.67 -2.13
N GLU A 346 11.57 -21.97 -0.98
CA GLU A 346 10.88 -22.38 0.25
C GLU A 346 9.36 -22.61 0.04
N ASP A 347 8.77 -21.84 -0.87
CA ASP A 347 7.36 -21.90 -1.24
C ASP A 347 7.11 -22.78 -2.50
N ASN A 348 8.11 -23.56 -2.96
CA ASN A 348 8.09 -24.33 -4.21
C ASN A 348 7.72 -23.49 -5.44
N LEU A 349 8.27 -22.27 -5.51
CA LEU A 349 8.10 -21.31 -6.60
C LEU A 349 9.45 -20.91 -7.19
N ASP A 350 9.40 -20.39 -8.41
CA ASP A 350 10.53 -19.74 -9.07
C ASP A 350 10.06 -18.48 -9.83
N ILE A 351 10.96 -17.82 -10.55
CA ILE A 351 10.60 -16.64 -11.37
C ILE A 351 9.57 -16.97 -12.43
N SER A 352 9.64 -18.15 -13.06
CA SER A 352 8.71 -18.55 -14.13
C SER A 352 7.29 -18.72 -13.61
N SER A 353 7.12 -19.01 -12.31
CA SER A 353 5.81 -19.13 -11.65
C SER A 353 4.97 -17.85 -11.73
N PHE A 354 5.61 -16.68 -11.88
CA PHE A 354 4.92 -15.40 -12.08
C PHE A 354 4.36 -15.21 -13.49
N LYS A 355 4.64 -16.12 -14.44
CA LYS A 355 4.03 -16.19 -15.76
C LYS A 355 2.99 -17.30 -15.77
N THR A 356 1.78 -16.99 -15.31
CA THR A 356 0.70 -17.95 -15.22
C THR A 356 -0.07 -18.09 -16.54
N ASP A 357 -0.90 -19.13 -16.67
CA ASP A 357 -1.79 -19.33 -17.83
C ASP A 357 -2.86 -18.22 -17.93
N HIS A 358 -3.08 -17.46 -16.87
CA HIS A 358 -4.03 -16.35 -16.77
C HIS A 358 -3.29 -15.02 -16.64
N LYS A 359 -3.33 -14.19 -17.68
CA LYS A 359 -2.64 -12.91 -17.74
C LYS A 359 -2.90 -12.01 -16.51
N GLU A 360 -4.08 -12.12 -15.91
CA GLU A 360 -4.47 -11.33 -14.74
C GLU A 360 -3.77 -11.77 -13.43
N PHE A 361 -3.20 -12.94 -13.41
CA PHE A 361 -2.39 -13.46 -12.31
C PHE A 361 -0.88 -13.42 -12.63
N SER A 362 -0.50 -12.93 -13.81
CA SER A 362 0.90 -12.79 -14.19
C SER A 362 1.47 -11.44 -13.77
N SER A 363 2.77 -11.40 -13.43
CA SER A 363 3.49 -10.18 -13.11
C SER A 363 4.91 -10.24 -13.63
N SER A 364 5.32 -9.22 -14.42
CA SER A 364 6.69 -9.11 -14.95
C SER A 364 7.72 -8.76 -13.89
N GLY A 365 7.27 -8.19 -12.76
CA GLY A 365 8.17 -7.65 -11.76
C GLY A 365 8.49 -6.18 -11.97
N SER A 366 9.23 -5.61 -11.01
CA SER A 366 9.71 -4.23 -11.01
C SER A 366 10.70 -4.02 -9.89
N TYR A 367 11.09 -2.77 -9.61
CA TYR A 367 11.90 -2.41 -8.46
C TYR A 367 11.15 -1.45 -7.54
N ARG A 368 11.51 -1.45 -6.26
CA ARG A 368 10.98 -0.55 -5.26
C ARG A 368 12.12 -0.05 -4.37
N SER A 369 12.06 1.21 -3.95
CA SER A 369 13.02 1.77 -3.01
C SER A 369 13.04 0.96 -1.71
N ALA A 370 14.22 0.55 -1.28
CA ALA A 370 14.44 -0.21 -0.03
C ALA A 370 14.28 0.69 1.20
N GLY A 371 14.63 1.96 1.05
CA GLY A 371 14.57 2.93 2.14
C GLY A 371 14.27 4.34 1.67
N LEU A 372 14.23 5.24 2.66
CA LEU A 372 14.05 6.68 2.47
C LEU A 372 15.15 7.41 3.27
N PRO A 373 15.78 8.43 2.71
CA PRO A 373 16.57 9.34 3.52
C PRO A 373 15.64 10.17 4.42
N LEU A 374 16.03 10.34 5.69
CA LEU A 374 15.22 11.10 6.65
C LEU A 374 14.99 12.56 6.17
N SER A 375 15.96 13.14 5.48
CA SER A 375 15.94 14.54 4.99
C SER A 375 14.71 14.88 4.15
N ILE A 376 14.13 13.90 3.41
CA ILE A 376 12.95 14.16 2.58
C ILE A 376 11.64 14.12 3.35
N THR A 377 11.63 13.65 4.59
CA THR A 377 10.40 13.39 5.35
C THR A 377 9.89 14.59 6.13
N GLU A 378 10.73 15.57 6.40
CA GLU A 378 10.39 16.74 7.25
C GLU A 378 9.85 16.32 8.63
N LEU A 379 10.31 15.16 9.17
CA LEU A 379 9.78 14.54 10.37
C LEU A 379 9.93 15.42 11.61
N LYS A 380 8.81 15.66 12.28
CA LYS A 380 8.68 16.41 13.54
C LYS A 380 7.82 15.63 14.53
N PHE A 381 8.10 15.87 15.81
CA PHE A 381 7.28 15.35 16.91
C PHE A 381 7.05 16.47 17.94
N SER A 382 5.80 16.67 18.33
CA SER A 382 5.44 17.66 19.35
C SER A 382 4.27 17.13 20.19
N GLY A 383 4.46 17.09 21.50
CA GLY A 383 3.49 16.51 22.43
C GLY A 383 3.32 15.00 22.20
N ASP A 384 2.26 14.61 21.55
CA ASP A 384 1.94 13.23 21.15
C ASP A 384 1.70 13.08 19.65
N VAL A 385 2.05 14.10 18.85
CA VAL A 385 1.76 14.18 17.41
C VAL A 385 3.03 14.11 16.58
N PHE A 386 3.05 13.17 15.63
CA PHE A 386 4.05 13.06 14.57
C PHE A 386 3.54 13.78 13.33
N GLU A 387 4.35 14.68 12.76
CA GLU A 387 4.10 15.33 11.48
C GLU A 387 5.23 14.98 10.50
N PHE A 388 4.89 14.49 9.30
CA PHE A 388 5.89 14.12 8.30
C PHE A 388 5.30 14.01 6.89
N TYR A 389 6.16 14.10 5.90
CA TYR A 389 5.87 13.81 4.50
C TYR A 389 6.44 12.45 4.12
N LEU A 390 5.71 11.69 3.29
CA LEU A 390 6.23 10.50 2.63
C LEU A 390 5.89 10.52 1.13
N PRO A 391 6.84 10.15 0.25
CA PRO A 391 6.58 9.95 -1.17
C PRO A 391 5.49 8.91 -1.42
N ALA A 392 4.90 8.93 -2.61
CA ALA A 392 3.91 7.94 -3.04
C ALA A 392 4.45 6.51 -2.91
N GLY A 393 3.61 5.60 -2.45
CA GLY A 393 3.97 4.20 -2.20
C GLY A 393 4.60 3.90 -0.83
N CYS A 394 4.85 4.91 0.02
CA CYS A 394 5.36 4.73 1.37
C CYS A 394 4.23 4.75 2.40
N TYR A 395 4.45 4.09 3.55
CA TYR A 395 3.42 3.88 4.58
C TYR A 395 3.78 4.61 5.87
N GLY A 396 2.90 5.50 6.33
CA GLY A 396 3.10 6.24 7.59
C GLY A 396 3.23 5.33 8.80
N THR A 397 2.47 4.24 8.84
CA THR A 397 2.55 3.23 9.91
C THR A 397 3.89 2.51 9.94
N VAL A 398 4.58 2.36 8.80
CA VAL A 398 5.90 1.74 8.72
C VAL A 398 6.99 2.67 9.28
N LEU A 399 6.90 3.98 9.02
CA LEU A 399 7.79 4.95 9.65
C LEU A 399 7.58 4.96 11.17
N LEU A 400 6.33 5.06 11.63
CA LEU A 400 6.01 5.11 13.06
C LEU A 400 6.35 3.83 13.79
N ARG A 401 6.43 2.69 13.10
CA ARG A 401 6.84 1.42 13.67
C ARG A 401 8.23 1.49 14.32
N GLU A 402 9.16 2.25 13.75
CA GLU A 402 10.52 2.42 14.29
C GLU A 402 10.56 3.20 15.61
N PHE A 403 9.52 3.99 15.89
CA PHE A 403 9.38 4.74 17.14
C PHE A 403 8.54 4.00 18.17
N ILE A 404 7.36 3.50 17.77
CA ILE A 404 6.37 2.90 18.68
C ILE A 404 6.84 1.54 19.18
N LYS A 405 7.41 0.71 18.29
CA LYS A 405 7.90 -0.66 18.58
C LYS A 405 6.91 -1.46 19.45
N SER A 406 5.63 -1.43 19.05
CA SER A 406 4.60 -2.24 19.70
C SER A 406 4.95 -3.74 19.62
N LYS A 407 4.75 -4.45 20.74
CA LYS A 407 4.96 -5.90 20.87
C LYS A 407 4.03 -6.69 19.97
#